data_8769aa612b2d954b37c663895cacd070
#
_entry.id   8769aa612b2d954b37c663895cacd070
#
_cell.length_a   1.000
_cell.length_b   1.000
_cell.length_c   1.000
_cell.angle_alpha   90.00
_cell.angle_beta   90.00
_cell.angle_gamma   90.00
#
_symmetry.space_group_name_H-M   'P 1'
#
loop_
_entity.id
_entity.type
_entity.pdbx_description
1 polymer ?
#
loop_
_entity_poly.entity_id
_entity_poly.type
_entity_poly.pdbx_seq_one_letter_code
_entity_poly.pdbx_strand_id
1 'polypeptide(L)'
;MYPAYTQRFGAHAVGALGLLGIFLLPELVEAFTLLELTVYVIMAILALSLAFIWGYAGILCFGQAAFFGVGAYTYALASLNFGDSTAAVVLAVLVPAVFALALGSFMFYARISDVYLGVITLTVSLILFNLVNSTAGDQYRIGSAPLGGFNGIPSIPPLNIPFYPEIVLGPEQVYQVSAACLLLVYFGLRAILSSRFGRIVVGIRENGMRAELLGYDIRRYRLGAFVIGGAIAGLAGCLFANWGSFVSPTVFGLAQSAQIIIWVIVGGLGTQFGPIVGCFLIQWLTAWLGAANLLNSNLVLGMILVVFVLAVPKGVLPTLGGLLALRQRQAPPHPVAPQAGTRHREAINQAGK
;
A
#
# COMPACT_ATOMS: atom_id res chain seq x y z
N MET A 1 -11.28 -15.44 13.04
CA MET A 1 -10.99 -16.36 11.91
C MET A 1 -12.19 -16.29 10.97
N TYR A 2 -12.12 -15.51 9.89
CA TYR A 2 -13.21 -15.43 8.90
C TYR A 2 -13.22 -16.72 8.08
N PRO A 3 -14.37 -17.29 7.77
CA PRO A 3 -14.46 -18.54 7.02
C PRO A 3 -13.86 -18.34 5.61
N ALA A 4 -13.03 -19.30 5.19
CA ALA A 4 -12.26 -19.29 3.94
C ALA A 4 -13.13 -19.09 2.67
N TYR A 5 -14.44 -19.31 2.77
CA TYR A 5 -15.40 -19.18 1.66
C TYR A 5 -15.72 -17.71 1.33
N THR A 6 -15.86 -16.83 2.33
CA THR A 6 -16.11 -15.39 2.13
C THR A 6 -14.89 -14.66 1.56
N GLN A 7 -13.68 -15.18 1.83
CA GLN A 7 -12.45 -14.63 1.27
C GLN A 7 -12.26 -14.95 -0.23
N ARG A 8 -12.76 -16.08 -0.72
CA ARG A 8 -12.65 -16.43 -2.15
C ARG A 8 -13.59 -15.62 -3.02
N PHE A 9 -14.86 -15.47 -2.63
CA PHE A 9 -15.84 -14.65 -3.36
C PHE A 9 -15.41 -13.18 -3.43
N GLY A 10 -14.90 -12.61 -2.33
CA GLY A 10 -14.42 -11.23 -2.31
C GLY A 10 -13.24 -10.98 -3.26
N ALA A 11 -12.34 -11.97 -3.45
CA ALA A 11 -11.20 -11.82 -4.35
C ALA A 11 -11.59 -11.83 -5.83
N HIS A 12 -12.49 -12.70 -6.23
CA HIS A 12 -12.98 -12.73 -7.61
C HIS A 12 -13.77 -11.46 -7.95
N ALA A 13 -14.56 -10.94 -7.01
CA ALA A 13 -15.28 -9.69 -7.15
C ALA A 13 -14.31 -8.50 -7.30
N VAL A 14 -13.28 -8.41 -6.46
CA VAL A 14 -12.25 -7.35 -6.55
C VAL A 14 -11.49 -7.47 -7.87
N GLY A 15 -11.15 -8.68 -8.31
CA GLY A 15 -10.50 -8.90 -9.61
C GLY A 15 -11.37 -8.49 -10.78
N ALA A 16 -12.63 -8.90 -10.79
CA ALA A 16 -13.58 -8.57 -11.84
C ALA A 16 -13.85 -7.05 -11.91
N LEU A 17 -14.12 -6.40 -10.76
CA LEU A 17 -14.32 -4.96 -10.67
C LEU A 17 -13.05 -4.18 -11.08
N GLY A 18 -11.88 -4.67 -10.69
CA GLY A 18 -10.61 -4.06 -11.07
C GLY A 18 -10.36 -4.15 -12.58
N LEU A 19 -10.57 -5.32 -13.20
CA LEU A 19 -10.45 -5.49 -14.64
C LEU A 19 -11.46 -4.63 -15.40
N LEU A 20 -12.70 -4.59 -14.93
CA LEU A 20 -13.75 -3.74 -15.50
C LEU A 20 -13.37 -2.25 -15.43
N GLY A 21 -12.77 -1.83 -14.29
CA GLY A 21 -12.26 -0.48 -14.12
C GLY A 21 -11.09 -0.14 -15.07
N ILE A 22 -10.18 -1.07 -15.34
CA ILE A 22 -9.04 -0.86 -16.26
C ILE A 22 -9.52 -0.54 -17.68
N PHE A 23 -10.55 -1.24 -18.15
CA PHE A 23 -11.01 -1.10 -19.54
C PHE A 23 -12.11 -0.08 -19.72
N LEU A 24 -13.06 0.07 -18.80
CA LEU A 24 -14.22 0.95 -18.94
C LEU A 24 -13.97 2.38 -18.50
N LEU A 25 -13.16 2.62 -17.45
CA LEU A 25 -12.96 3.98 -16.94
C LEU A 25 -12.30 4.91 -17.97
N PRO A 26 -11.29 4.52 -18.76
CA PRO A 26 -10.70 5.41 -19.75
C PRO A 26 -11.68 5.88 -20.83
N GLU A 27 -12.70 5.08 -21.17
CA GLU A 27 -13.71 5.42 -22.17
C GLU A 27 -14.87 6.26 -21.61
N LEU A 28 -15.14 6.15 -20.30
CA LEU A 28 -16.29 6.78 -19.65
C LEU A 28 -15.99 8.13 -19.01
N VAL A 29 -14.71 8.41 -18.73
CA VAL A 29 -14.29 9.52 -17.87
C VAL A 29 -13.46 10.52 -18.66
N GLU A 30 -13.67 11.83 -18.40
CA GLU A 30 -12.88 12.90 -19.00
C GLU A 30 -11.38 12.78 -18.67
N ALA A 31 -10.52 13.22 -19.58
CA ALA A 31 -9.06 13.10 -19.47
C ALA A 31 -8.50 13.69 -18.18
N PHE A 32 -9.04 14.80 -17.68
CA PHE A 32 -8.60 15.40 -16.42
C PHE A 32 -8.89 14.48 -15.22
N THR A 33 -10.09 13.96 -15.12
CA THR A 33 -10.49 13.02 -14.06
C THR A 33 -9.71 11.71 -14.15
N LEU A 34 -9.37 11.26 -15.37
CA LEU A 34 -8.52 10.08 -15.57
C LEU A 34 -7.11 10.29 -15.00
N LEU A 35 -6.53 11.48 -15.21
CA LEU A 35 -5.23 11.83 -14.62
C LEU A 35 -5.29 11.84 -13.09
N GLU A 36 -6.34 12.39 -12.48
CA GLU A 36 -6.52 12.33 -11.02
C GLU A 36 -6.67 10.89 -10.51
N LEU A 37 -7.48 10.07 -11.17
CA LEU A 37 -7.66 8.66 -10.81
C LEU A 37 -6.36 7.88 -10.92
N THR A 38 -5.50 8.21 -11.88
CA THR A 38 -4.18 7.59 -12.04
C THR A 38 -3.33 7.81 -10.78
N VAL A 39 -3.31 9.03 -10.24
CA VAL A 39 -2.61 9.31 -8.97
C VAL A 39 -3.20 8.51 -7.83
N TYR A 40 -4.55 8.42 -7.71
CA TYR A 40 -5.18 7.66 -6.63
C TYR A 40 -4.78 6.18 -6.69
N VAL A 41 -4.72 5.60 -7.89
CA VAL A 41 -4.28 4.22 -8.11
C VAL A 41 -2.81 4.03 -7.70
N ILE A 42 -1.93 4.94 -8.11
CA ILE A 42 -0.49 4.90 -7.74
C ILE A 42 -0.31 5.02 -6.23
N MET A 43 -1.01 5.96 -5.59
CA MET A 43 -0.93 6.15 -4.15
C MET A 43 -1.56 4.97 -3.38
N ALA A 44 -2.54 4.27 -3.96
CA ALA A 44 -3.07 3.04 -3.39
C ALA A 44 -2.04 1.90 -3.39
N ILE A 45 -1.17 1.80 -4.41
CA ILE A 45 -0.03 0.87 -4.41
C ILE A 45 0.91 1.18 -3.25
N LEU A 46 1.22 2.47 -3.05
CA LEU A 46 2.06 2.93 -1.95
C LEU A 46 1.42 2.65 -0.58
N ALA A 47 0.11 2.88 -0.43
CA ALA A 47 -0.62 2.55 0.78
C ALA A 47 -0.62 1.04 1.08
N LEU A 48 -0.76 0.19 0.05
CA LEU A 48 -0.65 -1.27 0.18
C LEU A 48 0.73 -1.71 0.65
N SER A 49 1.81 -1.04 0.20
CA SER A 49 3.18 -1.35 0.62
C SER A 49 3.37 -1.14 2.13
N LEU A 50 2.89 -0.01 2.67
CA LEU A 50 2.93 0.25 4.10
C LEU A 50 1.99 -0.67 4.88
N ALA A 51 0.78 -0.90 4.37
CA ALA A 51 -0.19 -1.80 5.00
C ALA A 51 0.35 -3.23 5.12
N PHE A 52 1.15 -3.69 4.18
CA PHE A 52 1.82 -4.99 4.26
C PHE A 52 2.87 -5.01 5.37
N ILE A 53 3.76 -4.01 5.42
CA ILE A 53 4.84 -3.92 6.43
C ILE A 53 4.25 -3.73 7.82
N TRP A 54 3.35 -2.77 8.00
CA TRP A 54 2.80 -2.44 9.32
C TRP A 54 1.64 -3.36 9.70
N GLY A 55 0.69 -3.52 8.78
CA GLY A 55 -0.55 -4.24 9.04
C GLY A 55 -0.39 -5.74 9.17
N TYR A 56 0.58 -6.37 8.50
CA TYR A 56 0.77 -7.83 8.53
C TYR A 56 2.09 -8.26 9.15
N ALA A 57 3.19 -7.52 8.92
CA ALA A 57 4.47 -7.87 9.52
C ALA A 57 4.70 -7.22 10.91
N GLY A 58 3.86 -6.27 11.31
CA GLY A 58 3.94 -5.59 12.59
C GLY A 58 5.16 -4.66 12.72
N ILE A 59 5.75 -4.25 11.60
CA ILE A 59 6.90 -3.35 11.55
C ILE A 59 6.39 -1.92 11.39
N LEU A 60 6.60 -1.08 12.39
CA LEU A 60 6.24 0.33 12.34
C LEU A 60 7.22 1.07 11.42
N CYS A 61 6.76 1.54 10.28
CA CYS A 61 7.56 2.30 9.32
C CYS A 61 6.92 3.66 9.05
N PHE A 62 7.57 4.73 9.48
CA PHE A 62 7.13 6.10 9.19
C PHE A 62 7.83 6.70 7.97
N GLY A 63 8.88 6.05 7.47
CA GLY A 63 9.68 6.50 6.34
C GLY A 63 9.37 5.76 5.03
N GLN A 64 8.12 5.33 4.79
CA GLN A 64 7.77 4.67 3.54
C GLN A 64 7.99 5.57 2.32
N ALA A 65 7.91 6.89 2.51
CA ALA A 65 8.25 7.90 1.54
C ALA A 65 9.71 7.81 1.05
N ALA A 66 10.65 7.30 1.87
CA ALA A 66 12.04 7.08 1.45
C ALA A 66 12.13 6.11 0.28
N PHE A 67 11.47 4.95 0.37
CA PHE A 67 11.50 3.93 -0.69
C PHE A 67 10.75 4.40 -1.94
N PHE A 68 9.64 5.10 -1.75
CA PHE A 68 8.88 5.73 -2.82
C PHE A 68 9.74 6.76 -3.58
N GLY A 69 10.37 7.68 -2.86
CA GLY A 69 11.23 8.69 -3.45
C GLY A 69 12.47 8.10 -4.14
N VAL A 70 13.13 7.11 -3.52
CA VAL A 70 14.26 6.40 -4.15
C VAL A 70 13.82 5.74 -5.45
N GLY A 71 12.64 5.12 -5.50
CA GLY A 71 12.09 4.55 -6.73
C GLY A 71 11.82 5.59 -7.81
N ALA A 72 11.21 6.72 -7.43
CA ALA A 72 10.91 7.83 -8.34
C ALA A 72 12.19 8.45 -8.95
N TYR A 73 13.17 8.76 -8.10
CA TYR A 73 14.46 9.28 -8.56
C TYR A 73 15.27 8.28 -9.37
N THR A 74 15.25 7.01 -8.99
CA THR A 74 15.93 5.95 -9.77
C THR A 74 15.32 5.83 -11.16
N TYR A 75 14.00 5.85 -11.28
CA TYR A 75 13.33 5.87 -12.58
C TYR A 75 13.73 7.09 -13.40
N ALA A 76 13.65 8.29 -12.82
CA ALA A 76 13.99 9.53 -13.50
C ALA A 76 15.42 9.53 -14.03
N LEU A 77 16.38 9.16 -13.17
CA LEU A 77 17.80 9.12 -13.54
C LEU A 77 18.08 8.03 -14.58
N ALA A 78 17.49 6.85 -14.43
CA ALA A 78 17.72 5.75 -15.36
C ALA A 78 17.10 6.02 -16.75
N SER A 79 15.86 6.55 -16.78
CA SER A 79 15.17 6.86 -18.04
C SER A 79 15.88 7.95 -18.83
N LEU A 80 16.42 8.99 -18.15
CA LEU A 80 17.19 10.06 -18.79
C LEU A 80 18.56 9.60 -19.31
N ASN A 81 19.19 8.60 -18.65
CA ASN A 81 20.49 8.09 -19.07
C ASN A 81 20.40 7.02 -20.15
N PHE A 82 19.42 6.13 -20.09
CA PHE A 82 19.30 4.99 -21.01
C PHE A 82 18.38 5.29 -22.20
N GLY A 83 17.50 6.30 -22.11
CA GLY A 83 16.51 6.59 -23.14
C GLY A 83 15.42 5.52 -23.29
N ASP A 84 15.42 4.47 -22.46
CA ASP A 84 14.45 3.38 -22.42
C ASP A 84 13.90 3.20 -21.02
N SER A 85 12.57 3.09 -20.92
CA SER A 85 11.89 2.90 -19.64
C SER A 85 11.99 1.47 -19.11
N THR A 86 12.29 0.48 -19.94
CA THR A 86 12.31 -0.93 -19.52
C THR A 86 13.33 -1.18 -18.41
N ALA A 87 14.58 -0.76 -18.64
CA ALA A 87 15.63 -0.86 -17.63
C ALA A 87 15.35 0.05 -16.43
N ALA A 88 14.80 1.24 -16.69
CA ALA A 88 14.45 2.21 -15.64
C ALA A 88 13.39 1.68 -14.66
N VAL A 89 12.35 1.00 -15.14
CA VAL A 89 11.32 0.36 -14.30
C VAL A 89 11.92 -0.74 -13.43
N VAL A 90 12.76 -1.60 -13.99
CA VAL A 90 13.42 -2.67 -13.22
C VAL A 90 14.30 -2.10 -12.12
N LEU A 91 15.11 -1.09 -12.44
CA LEU A 91 15.97 -0.43 -11.46
C LEU A 91 15.15 0.30 -10.38
N ALA A 92 14.04 0.93 -10.75
CA ALA A 92 13.16 1.63 -9.81
C ALA A 92 12.48 0.69 -8.77
N VAL A 93 12.44 -0.61 -9.03
CA VAL A 93 12.01 -1.63 -8.07
C VAL A 93 13.20 -2.21 -7.30
N LEU A 94 14.30 -2.52 -8.00
CA LEU A 94 15.46 -3.18 -7.40
C LEU A 94 16.25 -2.26 -6.46
N VAL A 95 16.45 -0.99 -6.81
CA VAL A 95 17.25 -0.06 -5.98
C VAL A 95 16.57 0.20 -4.64
N PRO A 96 15.26 0.51 -4.55
CA PRO A 96 14.57 0.60 -3.27
C PRO A 96 14.56 -0.73 -2.50
N ALA A 97 14.49 -1.88 -3.17
CA ALA A 97 14.56 -3.20 -2.53
C ALA A 97 15.94 -3.43 -1.87
N VAL A 98 17.03 -3.11 -2.58
CA VAL A 98 18.39 -3.18 -2.05
C VAL A 98 18.60 -2.17 -0.92
N PHE A 99 18.08 -0.96 -1.07
CA PHE A 99 18.10 0.04 -0.01
C PHE A 99 17.34 -0.43 1.23
N ALA A 100 16.15 -1.03 1.06
CA ALA A 100 15.39 -1.64 2.14
C ALA A 100 16.14 -2.84 2.77
N LEU A 101 16.83 -3.64 1.97
CA LEU A 101 17.68 -4.74 2.45
C LEU A 101 18.81 -4.21 3.34
N ALA A 102 19.53 -3.19 2.90
CA ALA A 102 20.64 -2.60 3.64
C ALA A 102 20.16 -1.97 4.95
N LEU A 103 19.14 -1.11 4.89
CA LEU A 103 18.57 -0.44 6.07
C LEU A 103 17.93 -1.45 7.03
N GLY A 104 17.15 -2.38 6.52
CA GLY A 104 16.48 -3.42 7.30
C GLY A 104 17.48 -4.38 7.96
N SER A 105 18.56 -4.75 7.26
CA SER A 105 19.63 -5.55 7.83
C SER A 105 20.23 -4.86 9.07
N PHE A 106 20.58 -3.59 8.94
CA PHE A 106 21.08 -2.81 10.07
C PHE A 106 20.06 -2.81 11.23
N MET A 107 18.80 -2.48 10.98
CA MET A 107 17.78 -2.32 12.02
C MET A 107 17.43 -3.64 12.73
N PHE A 108 17.18 -4.72 11.97
CA PHE A 108 16.70 -5.97 12.57
C PHE A 108 17.80 -6.79 13.22
N TYR A 109 19.04 -6.75 12.72
CA TYR A 109 20.17 -7.45 13.35
C TYR A 109 20.72 -6.69 14.55
N ALA A 110 20.56 -5.36 14.62
CA ALA A 110 20.88 -4.57 15.82
C ALA A 110 19.85 -4.73 16.96
N ARG A 111 18.76 -5.49 16.75
CA ARG A 111 17.68 -5.73 17.75
C ARG A 111 17.01 -4.44 18.24
N ILE A 112 16.83 -3.47 17.33
CA ILE A 112 16.20 -2.20 17.65
C ILE A 112 14.71 -2.44 17.94
N SER A 113 14.16 -1.77 18.97
CA SER A 113 12.74 -1.91 19.30
C SER A 113 11.83 -1.28 18.24
N ASP A 114 10.61 -1.78 18.14
CA ASP A 114 9.67 -1.44 17.06
C ASP A 114 9.37 0.08 16.98
N VAL A 115 9.36 0.79 18.11
CA VAL A 115 9.15 2.25 18.14
C VAL A 115 10.33 3.00 17.49
N TYR A 116 11.55 2.59 17.80
CA TYR A 116 12.74 3.21 17.22
C TYR A 116 12.88 2.89 15.71
N LEU A 117 12.34 1.76 15.23
CA LEU A 117 12.29 1.47 13.80
C LEU A 117 11.50 2.56 13.04
N GLY A 118 10.36 2.99 13.60
CA GLY A 118 9.57 4.07 13.02
C GLY A 118 10.35 5.38 12.94
N VAL A 119 11.04 5.76 14.03
CA VAL A 119 11.83 7.00 14.09
C VAL A 119 13.00 6.95 13.11
N ILE A 120 13.76 5.84 13.07
CA ILE A 120 14.90 5.67 12.17
C ILE A 120 14.45 5.78 10.71
N THR A 121 13.37 5.10 10.32
CA THR A 121 12.89 5.15 8.95
C THR A 121 12.43 6.56 8.54
N LEU A 122 11.79 7.30 9.46
CA LEU A 122 11.45 8.69 9.24
C LEU A 122 12.69 9.59 9.08
N THR A 123 13.67 9.41 9.97
CA THR A 123 14.94 10.16 9.91
C THR A 123 15.67 9.90 8.59
N VAL A 124 15.70 8.65 8.12
CA VAL A 124 16.28 8.30 6.82
C VAL A 124 15.55 9.01 5.68
N SER A 125 14.22 9.09 5.72
CA SER A 125 13.45 9.83 4.72
C SER A 125 13.83 11.32 4.69
N LEU A 126 13.97 11.95 5.87
CA LEU A 126 14.38 13.35 5.99
C LEU A 126 15.85 13.58 5.58
N ILE A 127 16.74 12.63 5.84
CA ILE A 127 18.12 12.68 5.36
C ILE A 127 18.14 12.66 3.84
N LEU A 128 17.39 11.77 3.20
CA LEU A 128 17.28 11.72 1.73
C LEU A 128 16.66 13.00 1.17
N PHE A 129 15.61 13.54 1.82
CA PHE A 129 15.05 14.83 1.47
C PHE A 129 16.12 15.93 1.44
N ASN A 130 16.87 16.10 2.54
CA ASN A 130 17.89 17.14 2.65
C ASN A 130 19.06 16.90 1.68
N LEU A 131 19.47 15.63 1.52
CA LEU A 131 20.55 15.26 0.61
C LEU A 131 20.19 15.64 -0.82
N VAL A 132 19.02 15.23 -1.31
CA VAL A 132 18.59 15.55 -2.67
C VAL A 132 18.34 17.06 -2.82
N ASN A 133 17.74 17.71 -1.82
CA ASN A 133 17.47 19.14 -1.83
C ASN A 133 18.75 19.98 -1.93
N SER A 134 19.86 19.51 -1.36
CA SER A 134 21.16 20.19 -1.41
C SER A 134 21.93 20.01 -2.72
N THR A 135 21.50 19.12 -3.62
CA THR A 135 22.16 18.85 -4.90
C THR A 135 21.68 19.78 -6.02
N ALA A 136 21.51 21.06 -5.71
CA ALA A 136 21.19 22.08 -6.69
C ALA A 136 22.45 22.50 -7.47
N GLY A 137 22.35 22.56 -8.78
CA GLY A 137 23.42 23.01 -9.67
C GLY A 137 23.86 21.93 -10.68
N ASP A 138 24.43 22.42 -11.76
CA ASP A 138 24.82 21.57 -12.91
C ASP A 138 25.97 20.60 -12.62
N GLN A 139 26.67 20.81 -11.52
CA GLN A 139 27.74 19.92 -11.06
C GLN A 139 27.24 18.59 -10.48
N TYR A 140 26.00 18.55 -10.01
CA TYR A 140 25.42 17.35 -9.42
C TYR A 140 24.65 16.56 -10.48
N ARG A 141 25.36 15.68 -11.18
CA ARG A 141 24.79 14.81 -12.22
C ARG A 141 25.15 13.36 -11.97
N ILE A 142 24.25 12.47 -12.37
CA ILE A 142 24.54 11.04 -12.49
C ILE A 142 24.43 10.68 -13.96
N GLY A 143 25.59 10.47 -14.62
CA GLY A 143 25.66 10.34 -16.06
C GLY A 143 25.27 11.67 -16.76
N SER A 144 24.31 11.60 -17.67
CA SER A 144 23.75 12.79 -18.36
C SER A 144 22.64 13.50 -17.56
N ALA A 145 22.04 12.83 -16.57
CA ALA A 145 20.88 13.32 -15.84
C ALA A 145 21.27 14.21 -14.65
N PRO A 146 20.75 15.46 -14.52
CA PRO A 146 20.95 16.30 -13.36
C PRO A 146 20.11 15.79 -12.18
N LEU A 147 20.58 15.97 -10.94
CA LEU A 147 19.83 15.67 -9.72
C LEU A 147 18.75 16.72 -9.41
N GLY A 148 18.88 17.90 -9.98
CA GLY A 148 17.89 18.98 -9.92
C GLY A 148 17.77 19.72 -8.59
N GLY A 149 18.28 19.17 -7.49
CA GLY A 149 18.19 19.74 -6.14
C GLY A 149 16.75 20.11 -5.77
N PHE A 150 16.56 21.28 -5.16
CA PHE A 150 15.24 21.79 -4.74
C PHE A 150 14.26 21.99 -5.90
N ASN A 151 14.74 22.21 -7.13
CA ASN A 151 13.91 22.34 -8.32
C ASN A 151 13.36 21.01 -8.82
N GLY A 152 13.96 19.90 -8.42
CA GLY A 152 13.60 18.56 -8.92
C GLY A 152 14.09 18.29 -10.34
N ILE A 153 13.72 17.14 -10.88
CA ILE A 153 14.06 16.67 -12.23
C ILE A 153 12.84 16.83 -13.12
N PRO A 154 12.84 17.78 -14.07
CA PRO A 154 11.76 17.96 -15.05
C PRO A 154 11.97 17.07 -16.27
N SER A 155 10.92 16.98 -17.11
CA SER A 155 10.97 16.35 -18.44
C SER A 155 11.41 14.88 -18.39
N ILE A 156 10.95 14.13 -17.38
CA ILE A 156 11.19 12.70 -17.29
C ILE A 156 10.49 12.03 -18.46
N PRO A 157 11.19 11.18 -19.26
CA PRO A 157 10.58 10.46 -20.35
C PRO A 157 9.41 9.59 -19.86
N PRO A 158 8.26 9.66 -20.53
CA PRO A 158 7.12 8.79 -20.20
C PRO A 158 7.44 7.33 -20.50
N LEU A 159 6.63 6.41 -19.95
CA LEU A 159 6.76 4.99 -20.22
C LEU A 159 6.63 4.72 -21.73
N ASN A 160 7.54 3.92 -22.27
CA ASN A 160 7.47 3.37 -23.61
C ASN A 160 7.14 1.88 -23.57
N ILE A 161 6.78 1.32 -24.72
CA ILE A 161 6.62 -0.14 -24.85
C ILE A 161 7.99 -0.79 -24.66
N PRO A 162 8.09 -1.86 -23.84
CA PRO A 162 9.35 -2.56 -23.61
C PRO A 162 10.07 -2.90 -24.92
N PHE A 163 11.33 -2.54 -25.04
CA PHE A 163 12.19 -2.71 -26.21
C PHE A 163 11.85 -1.85 -27.44
N TYR A 164 10.82 -0.97 -27.38
CA TYR A 164 10.48 -0.03 -28.44
C TYR A 164 10.41 1.41 -27.88
N PRO A 165 11.56 2.10 -27.77
CA PRO A 165 11.65 3.43 -27.19
C PRO A 165 10.81 4.50 -27.91
N GLU A 166 10.55 4.30 -29.21
CA GLU A 166 9.83 5.24 -30.06
C GLU A 166 8.33 5.28 -29.76
N ILE A 167 7.77 4.20 -29.17
CA ILE A 167 6.34 4.10 -28.88
C ILE A 167 6.07 4.47 -27.43
N VAL A 168 5.70 5.72 -27.22
CA VAL A 168 5.41 6.28 -25.90
C VAL A 168 3.96 6.03 -25.53
N LEU A 169 3.72 5.67 -24.27
CA LEU A 169 2.38 5.43 -23.74
C LEU A 169 1.65 6.74 -23.47
N GLY A 170 0.42 6.84 -23.98
CA GLY A 170 -0.48 7.96 -23.68
C GLY A 170 -1.06 7.90 -22.25
N PRO A 171 -1.76 8.97 -21.80
CA PRO A 171 -2.32 9.05 -20.44
C PRO A 171 -3.27 7.90 -20.09
N GLU A 172 -4.07 7.45 -21.04
CA GLU A 172 -4.99 6.31 -20.87
C GLU A 172 -4.25 5.01 -20.61
N GLN A 173 -3.17 4.78 -21.36
CA GLN A 173 -2.33 3.59 -21.21
C GLN A 173 -1.54 3.62 -19.90
N VAL A 174 -1.09 4.80 -19.46
CA VAL A 174 -0.43 4.98 -18.15
C VAL A 174 -1.40 4.65 -17.01
N TYR A 175 -2.67 5.04 -17.12
CA TYR A 175 -3.72 4.62 -16.19
C TYR A 175 -3.88 3.10 -16.19
N GLN A 176 -4.02 2.49 -17.37
CA GLN A 176 -4.19 1.03 -17.50
C GLN A 176 -3.03 0.25 -16.88
N VAL A 177 -1.78 0.68 -17.16
CA VAL A 177 -0.57 0.08 -16.58
C VAL A 177 -0.57 0.25 -15.05
N SER A 178 -0.90 1.44 -14.54
CA SER A 178 -0.94 1.72 -13.11
C SER A 178 -1.99 0.86 -12.39
N ALA A 179 -3.19 0.74 -12.99
CA ALA A 179 -4.26 -0.08 -12.45
C ALA A 179 -3.95 -1.58 -12.53
N ALA A 180 -3.29 -2.04 -13.61
CA ALA A 180 -2.79 -3.41 -13.72
C ALA A 180 -1.73 -3.71 -12.65
N CYS A 181 -0.80 -2.77 -12.40
CA CYS A 181 0.18 -2.87 -11.32
C CYS A 181 -0.49 -2.93 -9.93
N LEU A 182 -1.55 -2.14 -9.69
CA LEU A 182 -2.31 -2.20 -8.45
C LEU A 182 -2.91 -3.59 -8.23
N LEU A 183 -3.54 -4.17 -9.25
CA LEU A 183 -4.10 -5.52 -9.19
C LEU A 183 -3.01 -6.57 -8.98
N LEU A 184 -1.89 -6.46 -9.69
CA LEU A 184 -0.74 -7.36 -9.55
C LEU A 184 -0.19 -7.33 -8.12
N VAL A 185 0.00 -6.13 -7.55
CA VAL A 185 0.47 -5.95 -6.17
C VAL A 185 -0.56 -6.51 -5.18
N TYR A 186 -1.85 -6.23 -5.37
CA TYR A 186 -2.92 -6.74 -4.51
C TYR A 186 -2.96 -8.28 -4.48
N PHE A 187 -2.98 -8.91 -5.65
CA PHE A 187 -3.00 -10.38 -5.75
C PHE A 187 -1.65 -11.00 -5.37
N GLY A 188 -0.53 -10.33 -5.69
CA GLY A 188 0.80 -10.74 -5.25
C GLY A 188 0.93 -10.77 -3.74
N LEU A 189 0.52 -9.70 -3.05
CA LEU A 189 0.50 -9.65 -1.59
C LEU A 189 -0.45 -10.71 -1.00
N ARG A 190 -1.60 -10.95 -1.63
CA ARG A 190 -2.52 -12.00 -1.21
C ARG A 190 -1.88 -13.39 -1.34
N ALA A 191 -1.18 -13.65 -2.42
CA ALA A 191 -0.45 -14.91 -2.62
C ALA A 191 0.68 -15.07 -1.59
N ILE A 192 1.45 -14.01 -1.33
CA ILE A 192 2.49 -13.98 -0.31
C ILE A 192 1.88 -14.27 1.08
N LEU A 193 0.80 -13.59 1.46
CA LEU A 193 0.15 -13.79 2.76
C LEU A 193 -0.47 -15.19 2.92
N SER A 194 -0.91 -15.83 1.84
CA SER A 194 -1.41 -17.21 1.86
C SER A 194 -0.29 -18.26 1.89
N SER A 195 0.94 -17.88 1.57
CA SER A 195 2.11 -18.76 1.54
C SER A 195 2.61 -19.11 2.96
N ARG A 196 3.60 -20.03 3.04
CA ARG A 196 4.28 -20.33 4.32
C ARG A 196 4.94 -19.09 4.91
N PHE A 197 5.59 -18.28 4.08
CA PHE A 197 6.24 -17.04 4.49
C PHE A 197 5.25 -16.07 5.16
N GLY A 198 4.12 -15.79 4.51
CA GLY A 198 3.11 -14.86 5.04
C GLY A 198 2.51 -15.33 6.37
N ARG A 199 2.22 -16.62 6.51
CA ARG A 199 1.71 -17.18 7.77
C ARG A 199 2.70 -17.02 8.93
N ILE A 200 3.99 -17.20 8.66
CA ILE A 200 5.04 -17.02 9.67
C ILE A 200 5.19 -15.55 10.03
N VAL A 201 5.19 -14.64 9.04
CA VAL A 201 5.25 -13.18 9.26
C VAL A 201 4.10 -12.71 10.14
N VAL A 202 2.87 -13.13 9.86
CA VAL A 202 1.70 -12.81 10.70
C VAL A 202 1.84 -13.44 12.11
N GLY A 203 2.33 -14.66 12.21
CA GLY A 203 2.60 -15.32 13.51
C GLY A 203 3.62 -14.56 14.34
N ILE A 204 4.68 -14.03 13.73
CA ILE A 204 5.71 -13.19 14.39
C ILE A 204 5.08 -11.90 14.90
N ARG A 205 4.20 -11.26 14.12
CA ARG A 205 3.47 -10.06 14.56
C ARG A 205 2.62 -10.32 15.81
N GLU A 206 1.90 -11.45 15.83
CA GLU A 206 1.01 -11.78 16.96
C GLU A 206 1.82 -12.14 18.23
N ASN A 207 2.88 -12.93 18.09
CA ASN A 207 3.76 -13.28 19.20
C ASN A 207 5.15 -13.72 18.70
N GLY A 208 6.09 -12.76 18.65
CA GLY A 208 7.47 -13.00 18.20
C GLY A 208 8.21 -14.04 19.07
N MET A 209 8.05 -13.98 20.39
CA MET A 209 8.71 -14.90 21.30
C MET A 209 8.28 -16.36 21.05
N ARG A 210 7.00 -16.62 20.81
CA ARG A 210 6.53 -17.97 20.45
C ARG A 210 7.09 -18.43 19.12
N ALA A 211 7.20 -17.53 18.13
CA ALA A 211 7.77 -17.87 16.84
C ALA A 211 9.26 -18.25 16.97
N GLU A 212 10.02 -17.55 17.82
CA GLU A 212 11.43 -17.84 18.10
C GLU A 212 11.60 -19.21 18.79
N LEU A 213 10.75 -19.50 19.78
CA LEU A 213 10.74 -20.82 20.45
C LEU A 213 10.39 -21.98 19.52
N LEU A 214 9.64 -21.72 18.44
CA LEU A 214 9.35 -22.69 17.37
C LEU A 214 10.50 -22.82 16.35
N GLY A 215 11.61 -22.10 16.53
CA GLY A 215 12.82 -22.15 15.69
C GLY A 215 12.80 -21.22 14.47
N TYR A 216 11.85 -20.29 14.37
CA TYR A 216 11.83 -19.32 13.28
C TYR A 216 12.78 -18.14 13.55
N ASP A 217 13.60 -17.78 12.56
CA ASP A 217 14.44 -16.57 12.63
C ASP A 217 13.61 -15.31 12.32
N ILE A 218 13.11 -14.65 13.35
CA ILE A 218 12.27 -13.45 13.27
C ILE A 218 12.89 -12.38 12.37
N ARG A 219 14.22 -12.20 12.45
CA ARG A 219 14.92 -11.15 11.72
C ARG A 219 14.84 -11.34 10.21
N ARG A 220 15.06 -12.56 9.73
CA ARG A 220 14.97 -12.89 8.30
C ARG A 220 13.58 -12.68 7.74
N TYR A 221 12.55 -13.07 8.48
CA TYR A 221 11.16 -12.89 8.05
C TYR A 221 10.74 -11.42 8.05
N ARG A 222 11.11 -10.65 9.08
CA ARG A 222 10.88 -9.19 9.12
C ARG A 222 11.64 -8.47 8.01
N LEU A 223 12.91 -8.82 7.78
CA LEU A 223 13.72 -8.28 6.70
C LEU A 223 13.10 -8.55 5.33
N GLY A 224 12.70 -9.78 5.07
CA GLY A 224 12.03 -10.13 3.81
C GLY A 224 10.74 -9.34 3.58
N ALA A 225 9.90 -9.18 4.61
CA ALA A 225 8.70 -8.37 4.52
C ALA A 225 9.01 -6.89 4.26
N PHE A 226 10.05 -6.35 4.89
CA PHE A 226 10.48 -4.97 4.72
C PHE A 226 11.00 -4.71 3.30
N VAL A 227 11.79 -5.62 2.75
CA VAL A 227 12.31 -5.56 1.38
C VAL A 227 11.17 -5.60 0.34
N ILE A 228 10.21 -6.52 0.52
CA ILE A 228 9.04 -6.60 -0.37
C ILE A 228 8.24 -5.30 -0.35
N GLY A 229 7.99 -4.75 0.84
CA GLY A 229 7.29 -3.48 0.95
C GLY A 229 8.07 -2.30 0.36
N GLY A 230 9.40 -2.27 0.52
CA GLY A 230 10.27 -1.27 -0.10
C GLY A 230 10.25 -1.36 -1.64
N ALA A 231 10.28 -2.57 -2.19
CA ALA A 231 10.16 -2.81 -3.63
C ALA A 231 8.82 -2.30 -4.20
N ILE A 232 7.71 -2.57 -3.50
CA ILE A 232 6.37 -2.12 -3.91
C ILE A 232 6.27 -0.58 -3.82
N ALA A 233 6.85 0.04 -2.78
CA ALA A 233 6.89 1.49 -2.68
C ALA A 233 7.73 2.11 -3.80
N GLY A 234 8.85 1.48 -4.18
CA GLY A 234 9.66 1.89 -5.33
C GLY A 234 8.91 1.81 -6.66
N LEU A 235 8.12 0.76 -6.86
CA LEU A 235 7.22 0.64 -8.02
C LEU A 235 6.21 1.80 -8.07
N ALA A 236 5.60 2.14 -6.95
CA ALA A 236 4.70 3.28 -6.87
C ALA A 236 5.41 4.59 -7.21
N GLY A 237 6.65 4.78 -6.73
CA GLY A 237 7.49 5.93 -7.05
C GLY A 237 7.83 6.03 -8.54
N CYS A 238 8.15 4.92 -9.18
CA CYS A 238 8.36 4.82 -10.63
C CYS A 238 7.13 5.32 -11.41
N LEU A 239 5.95 4.78 -11.10
CA LEU A 239 4.70 5.15 -11.76
C LEU A 239 4.35 6.63 -11.53
N PHE A 240 4.63 7.15 -10.33
CA PHE A 240 4.41 8.55 -9.99
C PHE A 240 5.30 9.50 -10.79
N ALA A 241 6.61 9.20 -10.89
CA ALA A 241 7.54 9.99 -11.67
C ALA A 241 7.17 9.99 -13.17
N ASN A 242 6.69 8.86 -13.67
CA ASN A 242 6.20 8.72 -15.03
C ASN A 242 4.91 9.55 -15.25
N TRP A 243 3.91 9.42 -14.38
CA TRP A 243 2.65 10.16 -14.47
C TRP A 243 2.86 11.67 -14.49
N GLY A 244 3.70 12.19 -13.58
CA GLY A 244 3.97 13.64 -13.45
C GLY A 244 5.00 14.16 -14.44
N SER A 245 5.74 13.30 -15.15
CA SER A 245 6.94 13.65 -15.92
C SER A 245 7.91 14.55 -15.15
N PHE A 246 7.82 14.50 -13.83
CA PHE A 246 8.53 15.37 -12.88
C PHE A 246 8.68 14.69 -11.53
N VAL A 247 9.80 14.87 -10.88
CA VAL A 247 10.03 14.47 -9.49
C VAL A 247 10.78 15.55 -8.72
N SER A 248 10.36 15.83 -7.50
CA SER A 248 11.01 16.81 -6.61
C SER A 248 11.35 16.16 -5.26
N PRO A 249 12.25 16.75 -4.47
CA PRO A 249 12.60 16.22 -3.14
C PRO A 249 11.41 16.06 -2.19
N THR A 250 10.31 16.76 -2.43
CA THR A 250 9.09 16.71 -1.59
C THR A 250 8.52 15.29 -1.45
N VAL A 251 8.80 14.38 -2.41
CA VAL A 251 8.41 12.96 -2.33
C VAL A 251 9.01 12.23 -1.12
N PHE A 252 10.14 12.72 -0.57
CA PHE A 252 10.75 12.21 0.67
C PHE A 252 10.23 12.91 1.93
N GLY A 253 9.40 13.94 1.77
CA GLY A 253 9.01 14.86 2.84
C GLY A 253 8.17 14.20 3.93
N LEU A 254 8.15 14.88 5.10
CA LEU A 254 7.35 14.50 6.24
C LEU A 254 5.85 14.45 5.91
N ALA A 255 5.36 15.41 5.12
CA ALA A 255 3.96 15.47 4.70
C ALA A 255 3.55 14.22 3.91
N GLN A 256 4.42 13.78 2.98
CA GLN A 256 4.18 12.55 2.21
C GLN A 256 4.13 11.32 3.12
N SER A 257 5.08 11.20 4.06
CA SER A 257 5.10 10.10 5.04
C SER A 257 3.83 10.09 5.90
N ALA A 258 3.38 11.26 6.37
CA ALA A 258 2.16 11.38 7.15
C ALA A 258 0.92 10.98 6.35
N GLN A 259 0.80 11.41 5.10
CA GLN A 259 -0.33 11.04 4.22
C GLN A 259 -0.43 9.53 4.02
N ILE A 260 0.68 8.84 3.77
CA ILE A 260 0.70 7.37 3.59
C ILE A 260 0.15 6.68 4.85
N ILE A 261 0.56 7.13 6.03
CA ILE A 261 0.10 6.60 7.31
C ILE A 261 -1.42 6.83 7.47
N ILE A 262 -1.90 8.02 7.13
CA ILE A 262 -3.32 8.38 7.21
C ILE A 262 -4.16 7.43 6.34
N TRP A 263 -3.76 7.18 5.09
CA TRP A 263 -4.50 6.29 4.19
C TRP A 263 -4.64 4.89 4.77
N VAL A 264 -3.57 4.36 5.38
CA VAL A 264 -3.56 3.01 5.95
C VAL A 264 -4.40 2.93 7.23
N ILE A 265 -4.33 3.95 8.11
CA ILE A 265 -5.13 3.98 9.35
C ILE A 265 -6.62 4.13 9.01
N VAL A 266 -6.97 5.09 8.14
CA VAL A 266 -8.36 5.34 7.73
C VAL A 266 -8.95 4.11 7.04
N GLY A 267 -8.19 3.47 6.17
CA GLY A 267 -8.60 2.24 5.49
C GLY A 267 -8.83 1.07 6.44
N GLY A 268 -8.01 0.95 7.47
CA GLY A 268 -8.03 -0.11 8.48
C GLY A 268 -6.82 -1.04 8.38
N LEU A 269 -6.02 -1.02 9.45
CA LEU A 269 -4.85 -1.89 9.60
C LEU A 269 -5.25 -3.38 9.58
N GLY A 270 -4.47 -4.20 8.89
CA GLY A 270 -4.69 -5.65 8.83
C GLY A 270 -5.73 -6.10 7.80
N THR A 271 -6.21 -5.20 6.96
CA THR A 271 -7.04 -5.53 5.79
C THR A 271 -6.28 -5.21 4.50
N GLN A 272 -6.44 -6.02 3.45
CA GLN A 272 -5.78 -5.74 2.16
C GLN A 272 -6.53 -4.68 1.33
N PHE A 273 -7.84 -4.68 1.40
CA PHE A 273 -8.67 -3.74 0.64
C PHE A 273 -8.82 -2.38 1.33
N GLY A 274 -8.66 -2.34 2.67
CA GLY A 274 -8.77 -1.12 3.47
C GLY A 274 -7.90 0.03 2.99
N PRO A 275 -6.60 -0.15 2.86
CA PRO A 275 -5.68 0.90 2.45
C PRO A 275 -6.01 1.50 1.09
N ILE A 276 -6.55 0.69 0.15
CA ILE A 276 -7.01 1.17 -1.15
C ILE A 276 -8.19 2.14 -0.95
N VAL A 277 -9.23 1.70 -0.22
CA VAL A 277 -10.41 2.53 0.06
C VAL A 277 -10.02 3.78 0.86
N GLY A 278 -9.16 3.66 1.87
CA GLY A 278 -8.67 4.78 2.67
C GLY A 278 -7.92 5.80 1.82
N CYS A 279 -7.07 5.33 0.90
CA CYS A 279 -6.35 6.19 -0.04
C CYS A 279 -7.30 6.93 -0.97
N PHE A 280 -8.21 6.24 -1.65
CA PHE A 280 -9.19 6.86 -2.55
C PHE A 280 -10.08 7.87 -1.81
N LEU A 281 -10.57 7.53 -0.63
CA LEU A 281 -11.43 8.41 0.15
C LEU A 281 -10.71 9.70 0.56
N ILE A 282 -9.49 9.60 1.09
CA ILE A 282 -8.72 10.76 1.54
C ILE A 282 -8.26 11.60 0.34
N GLN A 283 -7.82 10.98 -0.75
CA GLN A 283 -7.41 11.70 -1.96
C GLN A 283 -8.59 12.47 -2.58
N TRP A 284 -9.74 11.82 -2.71
CA TRP A 284 -10.95 12.47 -3.18
C TRP A 284 -11.38 13.63 -2.28
N LEU A 285 -11.34 13.44 -0.97
CA LEU A 285 -11.66 14.49 0.01
C LEU A 285 -10.68 15.66 -0.09
N THR A 286 -9.38 15.38 -0.27
CA THR A 286 -8.34 16.41 -0.44
C THR A 286 -8.56 17.21 -1.71
N ALA A 287 -8.89 16.56 -2.82
CA ALA A 287 -9.19 17.21 -4.10
C ALA A 287 -10.43 18.10 -3.97
N TRP A 288 -11.50 17.60 -3.35
CA TRP A 288 -12.74 18.36 -3.13
C TRP A 288 -12.50 19.60 -2.24
N LEU A 289 -11.75 19.46 -1.15
CA LEU A 289 -11.41 20.57 -0.25
C LEU A 289 -10.50 21.59 -0.95
N GLY A 290 -9.56 21.12 -1.78
CA GLY A 290 -8.68 22.00 -2.57
C GLY A 290 -9.47 22.85 -3.56
N ALA A 291 -10.46 22.26 -4.22
CA ALA A 291 -11.34 22.97 -5.15
C ALA A 291 -12.22 24.04 -4.46
N ALA A 292 -12.62 23.79 -3.21
CA ALA A 292 -13.47 24.70 -2.45
C ALA A 292 -12.74 25.96 -1.91
N ASN A 293 -11.41 26.02 -1.95
CA ASN A 293 -10.56 27.14 -1.48
C ASN A 293 -10.87 27.63 -0.04
N LEU A 294 -11.51 26.80 0.79
CA LEU A 294 -12.05 27.25 2.06
C LEU A 294 -11.01 27.36 3.17
N LEU A 295 -9.95 26.52 3.16
CA LEU A 295 -8.94 26.45 4.23
C LEU A 295 -7.65 25.79 3.70
N ASN A 296 -6.55 25.94 4.46
CA ASN A 296 -5.32 25.20 4.19
C ASN A 296 -5.58 23.69 4.26
N SER A 297 -5.49 23.00 3.11
CA SER A 297 -5.84 21.58 2.97
C SER A 297 -5.12 20.68 3.98
N ASN A 298 -3.88 21.01 4.36
CA ASN A 298 -3.11 20.24 5.34
C ASN A 298 -3.68 20.36 6.76
N LEU A 299 -4.22 21.53 7.13
CA LEU A 299 -4.83 21.75 8.44
C LEU A 299 -6.15 20.98 8.56
N VAL A 300 -6.95 21.01 7.51
CA VAL A 300 -8.23 20.26 7.45
C VAL A 300 -7.96 18.76 7.48
N LEU A 301 -6.98 18.26 6.71
CA LEU A 301 -6.56 16.87 6.74
C LEU A 301 -6.11 16.43 8.14
N GLY A 302 -5.31 17.26 8.83
CA GLY A 302 -4.90 16.98 10.21
C GLY A 302 -6.08 16.89 11.17
N MET A 303 -7.06 17.80 11.05
CA MET A 303 -8.27 17.80 11.87
C MET A 303 -9.15 16.56 11.57
N ILE A 304 -9.34 16.24 10.30
CA ILE A 304 -10.09 15.03 9.88
C ILE A 304 -9.42 13.77 10.43
N LEU A 305 -8.09 13.69 10.38
CA LEU A 305 -7.36 12.56 10.95
C LEU A 305 -7.66 12.39 12.43
N VAL A 306 -7.56 13.48 13.21
CA VAL A 306 -7.83 13.44 14.66
C VAL A 306 -9.25 12.96 14.92
N VAL A 307 -10.24 13.56 14.27
CA VAL A 307 -11.65 13.18 14.41
C VAL A 307 -11.86 11.72 13.98
N PHE A 308 -11.24 11.32 12.89
CA PHE A 308 -11.39 9.96 12.34
C PHE A 308 -10.78 8.91 13.26
N VAL A 309 -9.58 9.13 13.78
CA VAL A 309 -8.91 8.21 14.72
C VAL A 309 -9.72 8.06 16.01
N LEU A 310 -10.34 9.14 16.49
CA LEU A 310 -11.19 9.09 17.67
C LEU A 310 -12.54 8.40 17.41
N ALA A 311 -13.15 8.62 16.24
CA ALA A 311 -14.47 8.08 15.89
C ALA A 311 -14.40 6.63 15.42
N VAL A 312 -13.36 6.24 14.68
CA VAL A 312 -13.24 4.93 14.01
C VAL A 312 -11.85 4.30 14.26
N PRO A 313 -11.53 3.94 15.51
CA PRO A 313 -10.18 3.49 15.88
C PRO A 313 -9.72 2.21 15.18
N LYS A 314 -10.64 1.44 14.58
CA LYS A 314 -10.33 0.22 13.82
C LYS A 314 -10.24 0.44 12.31
N GLY A 315 -10.51 1.67 11.83
CA GLY A 315 -10.63 1.98 10.41
C GLY A 315 -12.02 1.70 9.81
N VAL A 316 -12.27 2.22 8.60
CA VAL A 316 -13.59 2.15 7.92
C VAL A 316 -14.03 0.71 7.69
N LEU A 317 -13.20 -0.11 7.06
CA LEU A 317 -13.60 -1.46 6.64
C LEU A 317 -13.86 -2.42 7.80
N PRO A 318 -13.02 -2.52 8.84
CA PRO A 318 -13.30 -3.38 9.98
C PRO A 318 -14.57 -2.97 10.73
N THR A 319 -14.84 -1.66 10.83
CA THR A 319 -16.04 -1.13 11.50
C THR A 319 -17.31 -1.47 10.73
N LEU A 320 -17.31 -1.26 9.39
CA LEU A 320 -18.43 -1.64 8.53
C LEU A 320 -18.69 -3.15 8.55
N GLY A 321 -17.61 -3.96 8.50
CA GLY A 321 -17.72 -5.42 8.61
C GLY A 321 -18.31 -5.86 9.95
N GLY A 322 -17.94 -5.20 11.04
CA GLY A 322 -18.52 -5.45 12.38
C GLY A 322 -20.01 -5.13 12.46
N LEU A 323 -20.44 -3.99 11.90
CA LEU A 323 -21.83 -3.57 11.84
C LEU A 323 -22.69 -4.54 11.00
N LEU A 324 -22.20 -4.99 9.88
CA LEU A 324 -22.88 -5.98 9.03
C LEU A 324 -23.02 -7.34 9.73
N ALA A 325 -21.97 -7.78 10.44
CA ALA A 325 -22.02 -9.02 11.21
C ALA A 325 -22.99 -8.97 12.39
N LEU A 326 -23.14 -7.81 13.05
CA LEU A 326 -24.13 -7.61 14.10
C LEU A 326 -25.55 -7.66 13.54
N ARG A 327 -25.79 -7.09 12.37
CA ARG A 327 -27.10 -7.12 11.69
C ARG A 327 -27.49 -8.56 11.27
N GLN A 328 -26.53 -9.39 10.88
CA GLN A 328 -26.78 -10.81 10.58
C GLN A 328 -27.07 -11.66 11.83
N ARG A 329 -26.51 -11.30 12.99
CA ARG A 329 -26.82 -12.00 14.26
C ARG A 329 -28.19 -11.66 14.84
N GLN A 330 -28.82 -10.56 14.41
CA GLN A 330 -30.18 -10.17 14.81
C GLN A 330 -31.26 -10.79 13.94
N ALA A 331 -30.92 -11.53 12.88
CA ALA A 331 -31.90 -12.36 12.17
C ALA A 331 -32.41 -13.46 13.11
N PRO A 332 -33.74 -13.64 13.27
CA PRO A 332 -34.28 -14.62 14.18
C PRO A 332 -33.75 -16.02 13.85
N PRO A 333 -33.42 -16.83 14.87
CA PRO A 333 -32.93 -18.18 14.61
C PRO A 333 -34.01 -18.95 13.85
N HIS A 334 -33.61 -19.61 12.76
CA HIS A 334 -34.48 -20.54 12.05
C HIS A 334 -35.10 -21.53 13.08
N PRO A 335 -36.43 -21.74 13.06
CA PRO A 335 -37.04 -22.67 13.98
C PRO A 335 -36.36 -24.04 13.79
N VAL A 336 -35.70 -24.48 14.85
CA VAL A 336 -35.09 -25.83 14.90
C VAL A 336 -36.24 -26.83 14.76
N ALA A 337 -36.27 -27.58 13.69
CA ALA A 337 -37.24 -28.64 13.52
C ALA A 337 -37.15 -29.57 14.74
N PRO A 338 -38.29 -30.00 15.31
CA PRO A 338 -38.29 -30.86 16.50
C PRO A 338 -37.51 -32.15 16.21
N GLN A 339 -36.47 -32.38 17.00
CA GLN A 339 -35.72 -33.63 16.91
C GLN A 339 -36.65 -34.80 17.21
N ALA A 340 -36.88 -35.67 16.23
CA ALA A 340 -37.75 -36.86 16.29
C ALA A 340 -37.29 -37.93 17.31
N GLY A 341 -36.29 -37.64 18.15
CA GLY A 341 -35.68 -38.58 19.10
C GLY A 341 -36.27 -38.61 20.51
N THR A 342 -37.15 -37.66 20.88
CA THR A 342 -37.72 -37.63 22.23
C THR A 342 -38.97 -38.49 22.43
N ARG A 343 -39.65 -38.88 21.34
CA ARG A 343 -40.83 -39.73 21.44
C ARG A 343 -40.50 -41.19 21.82
N HIS A 344 -39.28 -41.66 21.59
CA HIS A 344 -38.92 -43.05 21.93
C HIS A 344 -38.54 -43.25 23.42
N ARG A 345 -38.18 -42.19 24.15
CA ARG A 345 -37.87 -42.31 25.57
C ARG A 345 -39.11 -42.24 26.48
N GLU A 346 -40.19 -41.55 26.06
CA GLU A 346 -41.43 -41.50 26.82
C GLU A 346 -42.25 -42.79 26.69
N ALA A 347 -42.18 -43.48 25.53
CA ALA A 347 -42.85 -44.75 25.32
C ALA A 347 -42.25 -45.90 26.17
N ILE A 348 -40.96 -45.87 26.47
CA ILE A 348 -40.29 -46.91 27.29
C ILE A 348 -40.58 -46.70 28.78
N ASN A 349 -40.83 -45.47 29.23
CA ASN A 349 -41.13 -45.19 30.64
C ASN A 349 -42.61 -45.43 31.03
N GLN A 350 -43.53 -45.55 30.05
CA GLN A 350 -44.93 -45.89 30.29
C GLN A 350 -45.22 -47.42 30.21
N ALA A 351 -44.32 -48.20 29.70
CA ALA A 351 -44.46 -49.65 29.62
C ALA A 351 -43.87 -50.43 30.85
N GLY A 352 -43.28 -49.69 31.80
CA GLY A 352 -42.64 -50.24 32.98
C GLY A 352 -43.36 -49.89 34.33
N LYS A 353 -44.67 -49.59 34.29
CA LYS A 353 -45.50 -49.44 35.51
C LYS A 353 -46.66 -50.42 35.50
#